data_c28cf8ff68d5d6ce7af318406e484a24
#
_entry.id   c28cf8ff68d5d6ce7af318406e484a24
#
_cell.length_a   1.000
_cell.length_b   1.000
_cell.length_c   1.000
_cell.angle_alpha   90.00
_cell.angle_beta   90.00
_cell.angle_gamma   90.00
#
_symmetry.space_group_name_H-M   'P 1'
#
loop_
_entity.id
_entity.type
_entity.pdbx_description
1 polymer ?
#
loop_
_entity_poly.entity_id
_entity_poly.type
_entity_poly.pdbx_seq_one_letter_code
_entity_poly.pdbx_strand_id
1 'polypeptide(L)'
;MSHAPQVSVIIPCYNQGRYLDDAIASILVQTYQNFEILVIDDGSTEPETIEILQDYQQPKTWIIRTENQGVATARNLGIAQAQGTYILPLDADDKIADSYLEKAVTLLEGNEQLGIVYCEAEYFGDRQGTWPLPEYKFPDILVDNMIFCSGLFRKSDWETVGGYNSNLIYGWEDHDFWLSLIELGREVYRIPEVLFFYRQKADSMSRSMTAEHYIYSYTQLFYNHPQLYSQNIQAIFAALVTLKVDIFAQLEQARERIKQLEIHEQELQQELQKTQLDYREADSKIAAMEKSKFLQMRRVWIKMQKLLGLLEKDPIYS
;
A
#
# COMPACT_ATOMS: atom_id res chain seq x y z
N MET A 1 17.44 -5.16 -37.38
CA MET A 1 17.30 -3.74 -36.98
C MET A 1 16.57 -3.75 -35.63
N SER A 2 17.23 -3.32 -34.55
CA SER A 2 16.52 -3.15 -33.29
C SER A 2 15.54 -1.99 -33.47
N HIS A 3 14.25 -2.26 -33.44
CA HIS A 3 13.26 -1.18 -33.37
C HIS A 3 13.48 -0.42 -32.07
N ALA A 4 13.34 0.91 -32.09
CA ALA A 4 13.34 1.73 -30.88
C ALA A 4 12.26 1.20 -29.92
N PRO A 5 12.50 1.21 -28.61
CA PRO A 5 11.50 0.79 -27.62
C PRO A 5 10.24 1.65 -27.75
N GLN A 6 9.08 1.06 -27.55
CA GLN A 6 7.82 1.80 -27.58
C GLN A 6 7.40 2.27 -26.19
N VAL A 7 7.79 1.54 -25.15
CA VAL A 7 7.56 1.91 -23.76
C VAL A 7 8.90 2.12 -23.06
N SER A 8 9.05 3.20 -22.33
CA SER A 8 10.14 3.38 -21.37
C SER A 8 9.58 3.32 -19.95
N VAL A 9 10.04 2.34 -19.17
CA VAL A 9 9.72 2.25 -17.74
C VAL A 9 10.77 3.03 -16.97
N ILE A 10 10.33 4.01 -16.17
CA ILE A 10 11.18 4.91 -15.40
C ILE A 10 11.09 4.56 -13.93
N ILE A 11 12.20 4.14 -13.34
CA ILE A 11 12.27 3.69 -11.95
C ILE A 11 13.16 4.66 -11.15
N PRO A 12 12.57 5.63 -10.43
CA PRO A 12 13.33 6.42 -9.48
C PRO A 12 13.77 5.53 -8.30
N CYS A 13 15.04 5.61 -7.92
CA CYS A 13 15.60 4.80 -6.84
C CYS A 13 16.44 5.69 -5.92
N TYR A 14 16.03 5.78 -4.65
CA TYR A 14 16.80 6.41 -3.58
C TYR A 14 16.78 5.53 -2.34
N ASN A 15 17.92 4.91 -2.01
CA ASN A 15 18.06 4.00 -0.87
C ASN A 15 17.06 2.82 -0.88
N GLN A 16 16.72 2.31 -2.08
CA GLN A 16 15.73 1.25 -2.27
C GLN A 16 16.26 0.06 -3.10
N GLY A 17 17.57 -0.07 -3.24
CA GLY A 17 18.21 -1.11 -4.07
C GLY A 17 17.73 -2.53 -3.76
N ARG A 18 17.47 -2.85 -2.50
CA ARG A 18 16.98 -4.16 -2.04
C ARG A 18 15.63 -4.61 -2.63
N TYR A 19 14.85 -3.67 -3.18
CA TYR A 19 13.54 -3.98 -3.79
C TYR A 19 13.57 -4.01 -5.30
N LEU A 20 14.64 -3.49 -5.91
CA LEU A 20 14.74 -3.25 -7.34
C LEU A 20 14.58 -4.53 -8.17
N ASP A 21 15.07 -5.66 -7.69
CA ASP A 21 14.92 -6.94 -8.38
C ASP A 21 13.47 -7.35 -8.54
N ASP A 22 12.62 -7.13 -7.54
CA ASP A 22 11.19 -7.42 -7.62
C ASP A 22 10.51 -6.55 -8.68
N ALA A 23 10.81 -5.26 -8.71
CA ALA A 23 10.26 -4.31 -9.67
C ALA A 23 10.67 -4.70 -11.10
N ILE A 24 11.97 -4.86 -11.35
CA ILE A 24 12.51 -5.19 -12.68
C ILE A 24 12.05 -6.57 -13.15
N ALA A 25 12.02 -7.58 -12.28
CA ALA A 25 11.51 -8.90 -12.64
C ALA A 25 10.06 -8.83 -13.12
N SER A 26 9.22 -8.00 -12.50
CA SER A 26 7.82 -7.80 -12.92
C SER A 26 7.69 -7.16 -14.31
N ILE A 27 8.67 -6.35 -14.73
CA ILE A 27 8.71 -5.74 -16.05
C ILE A 27 9.26 -6.74 -17.09
N LEU A 28 10.29 -7.50 -16.75
CA LEU A 28 10.92 -8.42 -17.69
C LEU A 28 9.99 -9.56 -18.13
N VAL A 29 9.00 -9.92 -17.31
CA VAL A 29 7.99 -10.96 -17.62
C VAL A 29 6.77 -10.43 -18.39
N GLN A 30 6.71 -9.14 -18.72
CA GLN A 30 5.57 -8.57 -19.44
C GLN A 30 5.33 -9.30 -20.78
N THR A 31 4.05 -9.48 -21.15
CA THR A 31 3.68 -10.03 -22.47
C THR A 31 4.08 -9.08 -23.60
N TYR A 32 4.05 -7.79 -23.35
CA TYR A 32 4.52 -6.75 -24.27
C TYR A 32 6.03 -6.55 -24.11
N GLN A 33 6.82 -6.95 -25.14
CA GLN A 33 8.27 -7.03 -25.06
C GLN A 33 9.04 -5.84 -25.67
N ASN A 34 8.35 -4.84 -26.29
CA ASN A 34 9.02 -3.69 -26.89
C ASN A 34 9.18 -2.53 -25.91
N PHE A 35 10.02 -2.73 -24.89
CA PHE A 35 10.29 -1.75 -23.84
C PHE A 35 11.78 -1.64 -23.48
N GLU A 36 12.11 -0.56 -22.79
CA GLU A 36 13.35 -0.31 -22.05
C GLU A 36 13.05 0.03 -20.59
N ILE A 37 14.04 -0.11 -19.73
CA ILE A 37 13.97 0.20 -18.30
C ILE A 37 15.09 1.19 -17.97
N LEU A 38 14.73 2.34 -17.40
CA LEU A 38 15.67 3.36 -16.95
C LEU A 38 15.54 3.50 -15.43
N VAL A 39 16.55 3.03 -14.71
CA VAL A 39 16.65 3.20 -13.26
C VAL A 39 17.42 4.48 -12.98
N ILE A 40 16.81 5.39 -12.24
CA ILE A 40 17.41 6.68 -11.89
C ILE A 40 17.82 6.64 -10.43
N ASP A 41 19.12 6.42 -10.18
CA ASP A 41 19.69 6.51 -8.86
C ASP A 41 19.80 7.99 -8.46
N ASP A 42 18.85 8.44 -7.68
CA ASP A 42 18.74 9.82 -7.20
C ASP A 42 19.69 10.10 -6.02
N GLY A 43 20.97 9.77 -6.19
CA GLY A 43 22.00 10.02 -5.22
C GLY A 43 21.90 9.17 -3.96
N SER A 44 21.67 7.87 -4.10
CA SER A 44 21.61 6.95 -2.96
C SER A 44 22.84 7.01 -2.07
N THR A 45 22.62 7.02 -0.76
CA THR A 45 23.64 7.11 0.28
C THR A 45 23.78 5.84 1.12
N GLU A 46 22.81 4.94 1.05
CA GLU A 46 22.81 3.65 1.74
C GLU A 46 23.81 2.70 1.09
N PRO A 47 24.82 2.15 1.84
CA PRO A 47 25.85 1.30 1.27
C PRO A 47 25.31 0.08 0.49
N GLU A 48 24.28 -0.58 0.99
CA GLU A 48 23.65 -1.73 0.33
C GLU A 48 23.09 -1.35 -1.05
N THR A 49 22.38 -0.21 -1.15
CA THR A 49 21.84 0.27 -2.41
C THR A 49 22.93 0.64 -3.41
N ILE A 50 24.02 1.30 -2.92
CA ILE A 50 25.15 1.67 -3.75
C ILE A 50 25.85 0.42 -4.30
N GLU A 51 26.08 -0.60 -3.48
CA GLU A 51 26.68 -1.88 -3.87
C GLU A 51 25.83 -2.58 -4.93
N ILE A 52 24.52 -2.69 -4.72
CA ILE A 52 23.59 -3.29 -5.67
C ILE A 52 23.64 -2.57 -7.01
N LEU A 53 23.52 -1.25 -7.03
CA LEU A 53 23.46 -0.46 -8.26
C LEU A 53 24.80 -0.36 -9.00
N GLN A 54 25.94 -0.59 -8.34
CA GLN A 54 27.26 -0.48 -8.94
C GLN A 54 27.48 -1.48 -10.07
N ASP A 55 27.04 -2.72 -9.87
CA ASP A 55 27.24 -3.84 -10.79
C ASP A 55 25.89 -4.38 -11.34
N TYR A 56 24.82 -3.58 -11.23
CA TYR A 56 23.48 -4.03 -11.62
C TYR A 56 23.37 -4.24 -13.12
N GLN A 57 23.09 -5.47 -13.52
CA GLN A 57 22.97 -5.87 -14.92
C GLN A 57 21.72 -6.73 -15.12
N GLN A 58 20.73 -6.17 -15.80
CA GLN A 58 19.52 -6.88 -16.22
C GLN A 58 19.24 -6.56 -17.70
N PRO A 59 18.58 -7.47 -18.43
CA PRO A 59 18.19 -7.22 -19.81
C PRO A 59 17.39 -5.92 -19.97
N LYS A 60 17.66 -5.15 -21.03
CA LYS A 60 16.92 -3.91 -21.37
C LYS A 60 16.97 -2.83 -20.28
N THR A 61 17.92 -2.89 -19.33
CA THR A 61 17.98 -2.02 -18.14
C THR A 61 19.25 -1.16 -18.17
N TRP A 62 19.09 0.12 -17.92
CA TRP A 62 20.16 1.10 -17.80
C TRP A 62 20.06 1.84 -16.46
N ILE A 63 21.20 2.00 -15.78
CA ILE A 63 21.30 2.76 -14.54
C ILE A 63 21.86 4.15 -14.85
N ILE A 64 21.14 5.19 -14.42
CA ILE A 64 21.55 6.59 -14.55
C ILE A 64 21.70 7.16 -13.15
N ARG A 65 22.89 7.63 -12.82
CA ARG A 65 23.18 8.24 -11.51
C ARG A 65 23.11 9.76 -11.56
N THR A 66 22.53 10.33 -10.51
CA THR A 66 22.45 11.78 -10.33
C THR A 66 22.70 12.16 -8.85
N GLU A 67 22.80 13.44 -8.56
CA GLU A 67 22.70 13.95 -7.20
C GLU A 67 21.23 13.90 -6.75
N ASN A 68 20.99 13.77 -5.43
CA ASN A 68 19.62 13.72 -4.90
C ASN A 68 18.92 15.07 -5.13
N GLN A 69 17.86 15.03 -5.92
CA GLN A 69 17.03 16.18 -6.28
C GLN A 69 15.53 15.90 -6.09
N GLY A 70 15.20 14.72 -5.57
CA GLY A 70 13.83 14.27 -5.31
C GLY A 70 13.17 13.57 -6.50
N VAL A 71 12.11 12.82 -6.18
CA VAL A 71 11.45 11.89 -7.10
C VAL A 71 10.93 12.54 -8.38
N ALA A 72 10.37 13.74 -8.31
CA ALA A 72 9.89 14.48 -9.48
C ALA A 72 11.03 14.77 -10.47
N THR A 73 12.17 15.25 -9.98
CA THR A 73 13.37 15.52 -10.80
C THR A 73 13.96 14.24 -11.36
N ALA A 74 14.03 13.17 -10.56
CA ALA A 74 14.52 11.87 -11.00
C ALA A 74 13.64 11.30 -12.14
N ARG A 75 12.29 11.36 -12.00
CA ARG A 75 11.38 10.96 -13.09
C ARG A 75 11.58 11.81 -14.34
N ASN A 76 11.65 13.13 -14.20
CA ASN A 76 11.91 14.04 -15.34
C ASN A 76 13.23 13.70 -16.07
N LEU A 77 14.30 13.45 -15.30
CA LEU A 77 15.59 13.08 -15.89
C LEU A 77 15.49 11.77 -16.69
N GLY A 78 14.83 10.76 -16.13
CA GLY A 78 14.62 9.48 -16.82
C GLY A 78 13.78 9.64 -18.08
N ILE A 79 12.68 10.37 -18.04
CA ILE A 79 11.79 10.60 -19.18
C ILE A 79 12.49 11.39 -20.29
N ALA A 80 13.33 12.37 -19.93
CA ALA A 80 14.12 13.13 -20.90
C ALA A 80 15.06 12.23 -21.70
N GLN A 81 15.62 11.17 -21.12
CA GLN A 81 16.50 10.20 -21.76
C GLN A 81 15.75 9.01 -22.43
N ALA A 82 14.47 8.85 -22.11
CA ALA A 82 13.64 7.77 -22.63
C ALA A 82 13.49 7.84 -24.15
N GLN A 83 13.51 6.69 -24.82
CA GLN A 83 13.31 6.56 -26.25
C GLN A 83 11.88 6.14 -26.61
N GLY A 84 11.10 5.67 -25.62
CA GLY A 84 9.73 5.20 -25.81
C GLY A 84 8.73 6.31 -26.12
N THR A 85 7.73 5.98 -26.89
CA THR A 85 6.56 6.83 -27.15
C THR A 85 5.68 6.94 -25.92
N TYR A 86 5.62 5.88 -25.13
CA TYR A 86 4.86 5.79 -23.87
C TYR A 86 5.81 5.67 -22.69
N ILE A 87 5.39 6.28 -21.59
CA ILE A 87 6.15 6.29 -20.33
C ILE A 87 5.33 5.60 -19.24
N LEU A 88 5.96 4.68 -18.54
CA LEU A 88 5.44 4.10 -17.29
C LEU A 88 6.40 4.46 -16.16
N PRO A 89 6.04 5.35 -15.24
CA PRO A 89 6.74 5.44 -13.96
C PRO A 89 6.43 4.21 -13.13
N LEU A 90 7.43 3.66 -12.45
CA LEU A 90 7.24 2.57 -11.49
C LEU A 90 8.20 2.79 -10.32
N ASP A 91 7.69 2.85 -9.12
CA ASP A 91 8.55 3.00 -7.95
C ASP A 91 9.39 1.73 -7.73
N ALA A 92 10.62 1.89 -7.23
CA ALA A 92 11.60 0.81 -7.12
C ALA A 92 11.14 -0.35 -6.21
N ASP A 93 10.13 -0.13 -5.38
CA ASP A 93 9.57 -1.10 -4.44
C ASP A 93 8.21 -1.68 -4.87
N ASP A 94 7.67 -1.28 -6.02
CA ASP A 94 6.38 -1.73 -6.51
C ASP A 94 6.51 -2.75 -7.65
N LYS A 95 5.38 -3.35 -8.06
CA LYS A 95 5.32 -4.36 -9.14
C LYS A 95 4.10 -4.18 -10.02
N ILE A 96 4.19 -4.69 -11.25
CA ILE A 96 3.08 -4.77 -12.19
C ILE A 96 2.81 -6.22 -12.63
N ALA A 97 1.55 -6.55 -12.94
CA ALA A 97 1.19 -7.82 -13.54
C ALA A 97 1.69 -7.91 -14.99
N ASP A 98 1.93 -9.12 -15.45
CA ASP A 98 2.55 -9.44 -16.77
C ASP A 98 1.82 -8.89 -17.99
N SER A 99 0.55 -8.61 -17.90
CA SER A 99 -0.28 -8.10 -19.00
C SER A 99 -0.52 -6.58 -18.98
N TYR A 100 0.04 -5.86 -18.00
CA TYR A 100 -0.27 -4.42 -17.81
C TYR A 100 0.18 -3.58 -19.02
N LEU A 101 1.42 -3.74 -19.49
CA LEU A 101 1.94 -2.95 -20.61
C LEU A 101 1.15 -3.21 -21.90
N GLU A 102 0.84 -4.48 -22.22
CA GLU A 102 0.10 -4.83 -23.42
C GLU A 102 -1.29 -4.18 -23.46
N LYS A 103 -2.04 -4.29 -22.35
CA LYS A 103 -3.38 -3.71 -22.24
C LYS A 103 -3.35 -2.18 -22.30
N ALA A 104 -2.43 -1.56 -21.56
CA ALA A 104 -2.34 -0.10 -21.50
C ALA A 104 -1.87 0.51 -22.83
N VAL A 105 -0.90 -0.09 -23.50
CA VAL A 105 -0.44 0.34 -24.84
C VAL A 105 -1.56 0.20 -25.86
N THR A 106 -2.26 -0.93 -25.90
CA THR A 106 -3.39 -1.17 -26.82
C THR A 106 -4.48 -0.10 -26.67
N LEU A 107 -4.80 0.29 -25.45
CA LEU A 107 -5.78 1.33 -25.16
C LEU A 107 -5.32 2.70 -25.67
N LEU A 108 -4.08 3.09 -25.39
CA LEU A 108 -3.52 4.36 -25.85
C LEU A 108 -3.41 4.41 -27.37
N GLU A 109 -3.02 3.31 -28.03
CA GLU A 109 -2.98 3.25 -29.52
C GLU A 109 -4.36 3.34 -30.14
N GLY A 110 -5.37 2.77 -29.48
CA GLY A 110 -6.75 2.75 -29.96
C GLY A 110 -7.51 4.06 -29.80
N ASN A 111 -7.05 4.98 -28.94
CA ASN A 111 -7.72 6.25 -28.66
C ASN A 111 -6.72 7.40 -28.44
N GLU A 112 -6.62 8.33 -29.39
CA GLU A 112 -5.71 9.48 -29.30
C GLU A 112 -6.08 10.48 -28.20
N GLN A 113 -7.36 10.55 -27.79
CA GLN A 113 -7.81 11.42 -26.69
C GLN A 113 -7.38 10.87 -25.33
N LEU A 114 -7.20 9.55 -25.24
CA LEU A 114 -6.76 8.91 -24.01
C LEU A 114 -5.30 9.28 -23.71
N GLY A 115 -5.09 9.91 -22.57
CA GLY A 115 -3.76 10.37 -22.12
C GLY A 115 -3.22 9.59 -20.93
N ILE A 116 -4.10 9.03 -20.09
CA ILE A 116 -3.71 8.32 -18.86
C ILE A 116 -4.43 6.97 -18.82
N VAL A 117 -3.64 5.89 -18.71
CA VAL A 117 -4.18 4.54 -18.45
C VAL A 117 -3.59 4.00 -17.16
N TYR A 118 -4.43 3.65 -16.21
CA TYR A 118 -4.05 3.01 -14.96
C TYR A 118 -4.96 1.78 -14.70
N CYS A 119 -4.87 1.11 -13.57
CA CYS A 119 -5.60 -0.12 -13.31
C CYS A 119 -6.09 -0.20 -11.85
N GLU A 120 -6.74 -1.30 -11.49
CA GLU A 120 -6.96 -1.64 -10.10
C GLU A 120 -5.66 -2.08 -9.43
N ALA A 121 -5.60 -1.96 -8.10
CA ALA A 121 -4.39 -2.18 -7.34
C ALA A 121 -4.62 -3.04 -6.10
N GLU A 122 -3.57 -3.74 -5.67
CA GLU A 122 -3.51 -4.48 -4.41
C GLU A 122 -2.28 -4.10 -3.60
N TYR A 123 -2.39 -4.24 -2.29
CA TYR A 123 -1.27 -4.15 -1.37
C TYR A 123 -0.51 -5.47 -1.31
N PHE A 124 0.81 -5.39 -1.17
CA PHE A 124 1.66 -6.53 -0.82
C PHE A 124 2.77 -6.10 0.17
N GLY A 125 3.53 -7.04 0.70
CA GLY A 125 4.50 -6.78 1.76
C GLY A 125 3.88 -6.93 3.15
N ASP A 126 4.03 -5.93 4.02
CA ASP A 126 3.54 -5.96 5.41
C ASP A 126 2.00 -5.99 5.50
N ARG A 127 1.33 -5.54 4.48
CA ARG A 127 -0.13 -5.59 4.34
C ARG A 127 -0.48 -6.24 3.00
N GLN A 128 -1.56 -7.01 2.97
CA GLN A 128 -2.09 -7.63 1.75
C GLN A 128 -3.55 -7.27 1.55
N GLY A 129 -4.04 -7.44 0.32
CA GLY A 129 -5.43 -7.26 -0.07
C GLY A 129 -5.66 -6.04 -0.95
N THR A 130 -6.90 -5.84 -1.35
CA THR A 130 -7.30 -4.79 -2.29
C THR A 130 -6.94 -3.40 -1.77
N TRP A 131 -6.35 -2.59 -2.64
CA TRP A 131 -6.23 -1.16 -2.40
C TRP A 131 -7.52 -0.48 -2.89
N PRO A 132 -8.37 0.06 -1.99
CA PRO A 132 -9.66 0.64 -2.36
C PRO A 132 -9.47 2.04 -2.95
N LEU A 133 -8.88 2.12 -4.14
CA LEU A 133 -8.77 3.37 -4.88
C LEU A 133 -10.16 3.81 -5.35
N PRO A 134 -10.54 5.08 -5.16
CA PRO A 134 -11.75 5.63 -5.74
C PRO A 134 -11.72 5.49 -7.27
N GLU A 135 -12.88 5.31 -7.88
CA GLU A 135 -12.99 5.40 -9.33
C GLU A 135 -12.72 6.84 -9.77
N TYR A 136 -11.92 7.01 -10.83
CA TYR A 136 -11.64 8.34 -11.39
C TYR A 136 -12.93 9.04 -11.75
N LYS A 137 -13.08 10.25 -11.25
CA LYS A 137 -14.19 11.13 -11.55
C LYS A 137 -13.73 12.58 -11.55
N PHE A 138 -14.03 13.29 -12.63
CA PHE A 138 -13.84 14.72 -12.69
C PHE A 138 -15.15 15.43 -12.24
N PRO A 139 -15.12 16.45 -11.38
CA PRO A 139 -13.92 17.10 -10.83
C PRO A 139 -13.44 16.59 -9.46
N ASP A 140 -13.90 15.45 -8.98
CA ASP A 140 -13.59 14.93 -7.63
C ASP A 140 -12.06 14.70 -7.44
N ILE A 141 -11.34 14.40 -8.54
CA ILE A 141 -9.86 14.32 -8.54
C ILE A 141 -9.17 15.60 -8.06
N LEU A 142 -9.82 16.75 -8.12
CA LEU A 142 -9.27 18.02 -7.60
C LEU A 142 -9.22 18.05 -6.07
N VAL A 143 -9.90 17.13 -5.41
CA VAL A 143 -9.98 17.02 -3.94
C VAL A 143 -9.16 15.86 -3.40
N ASP A 144 -9.01 14.78 -4.17
CA ASP A 144 -8.27 13.59 -3.73
C ASP A 144 -7.58 12.92 -4.92
N ASN A 145 -6.40 12.33 -4.70
CA ASN A 145 -5.69 11.60 -5.75
C ASN A 145 -6.35 10.23 -6.00
N MET A 146 -6.85 10.03 -7.20
CA MET A 146 -7.53 8.81 -7.64
C MET A 146 -6.67 7.93 -8.55
N ILE A 147 -5.48 8.42 -8.93
CA ILE A 147 -4.58 7.76 -9.90
C ILE A 147 -3.20 7.65 -9.28
N PHE A 148 -2.73 6.43 -9.01
CA PHE A 148 -1.38 6.21 -8.49
C PHE A 148 -0.30 6.55 -9.53
N CYS A 149 0.96 6.66 -9.08
CA CYS A 149 2.07 7.12 -9.91
C CYS A 149 2.30 6.30 -11.18
N SER A 150 2.01 4.98 -11.17
CA SER A 150 2.30 4.05 -12.27
C SER A 150 1.20 4.00 -13.34
N GLY A 151 0.63 5.14 -13.69
CA GLY A 151 -0.19 5.29 -14.89
C GLY A 151 0.67 5.37 -16.16
N LEU A 152 0.28 4.67 -17.24
CA LEU A 152 0.91 4.78 -18.55
C LEU A 152 0.40 6.02 -19.29
N PHE A 153 1.32 6.82 -19.84
CA PHE A 153 0.99 8.06 -20.58
C PHE A 153 1.89 8.27 -21.78
N ARG A 154 1.57 9.28 -22.63
CA ARG A 154 2.38 9.65 -23.81
C ARG A 154 3.55 10.55 -23.41
N LYS A 155 4.76 10.25 -23.89
CA LYS A 155 5.93 11.12 -23.70
C LYS A 155 5.68 12.54 -24.24
N SER A 156 4.99 12.67 -25.38
CA SER A 156 4.64 13.96 -25.97
C SER A 156 3.76 14.84 -25.08
N ASP A 157 2.91 14.24 -24.25
CA ASP A 157 2.11 14.99 -23.30
C ASP A 157 2.98 15.54 -22.15
N TRP A 158 3.93 14.72 -21.64
CA TRP A 158 4.94 15.16 -20.67
C TRP A 158 5.77 16.35 -21.22
N GLU A 159 6.20 16.27 -22.49
CA GLU A 159 6.94 17.36 -23.15
C GLU A 159 6.09 18.63 -23.22
N THR A 160 4.79 18.49 -23.53
CA THR A 160 3.85 19.61 -23.69
C THR A 160 3.57 20.33 -22.39
N VAL A 161 3.41 19.60 -21.27
CA VAL A 161 3.11 20.19 -19.96
C VAL A 161 4.37 20.65 -19.21
N GLY A 162 5.56 20.28 -19.67
CA GLY A 162 6.83 20.65 -19.04
C GLY A 162 7.27 19.71 -17.93
N GLY A 163 6.65 18.53 -17.80
CA GLY A 163 7.03 17.47 -16.89
C GLY A 163 6.45 17.59 -15.49
N TYR A 164 7.03 16.82 -14.56
CA TYR A 164 6.67 16.84 -13.14
C TYR A 164 7.17 18.11 -12.44
N ASN A 165 6.35 18.70 -11.59
CA ASN A 165 6.74 19.87 -10.82
C ASN A 165 7.57 19.48 -9.58
N SER A 166 8.78 19.98 -9.49
CA SER A 166 9.69 19.75 -8.36
C SER A 166 9.33 20.53 -7.08
N ASN A 167 8.30 21.40 -7.13
CA ASN A 167 7.79 22.12 -5.95
C ASN A 167 6.91 21.24 -5.04
N LEU A 168 6.54 20.03 -5.46
CA LEU A 168 5.80 19.04 -4.66
C LEU A 168 6.78 18.21 -3.80
N ILE A 169 7.48 18.86 -2.88
CA ILE A 169 8.58 18.26 -2.10
C ILE A 169 8.16 17.20 -1.07
N TYR A 170 6.87 17.11 -0.74
CA TYR A 170 6.31 16.13 0.19
C TYR A 170 5.52 15.01 -0.51
N GLY A 171 5.70 14.85 -1.82
CA GLY A 171 4.88 13.96 -2.64
C GLY A 171 3.74 14.70 -3.34
N TRP A 172 2.88 13.94 -4.05
CA TRP A 172 1.77 14.46 -4.87
C TRP A 172 2.21 15.04 -6.22
N GLU A 173 3.46 14.85 -6.60
CA GLU A 173 3.97 15.23 -7.92
C GLU A 173 3.27 14.46 -9.05
N ASP A 174 2.84 13.23 -8.79
CA ASP A 174 2.02 12.43 -9.68
C ASP A 174 0.63 13.02 -9.88
N HIS A 175 -0.03 13.42 -8.78
CA HIS A 175 -1.33 14.09 -8.83
C HIS A 175 -1.27 15.39 -9.64
N ASP A 176 -0.30 16.24 -9.37
CA ASP A 176 -0.06 17.48 -10.12
C ASP A 176 0.13 17.21 -11.63
N PHE A 177 0.92 16.19 -11.93
CA PHE A 177 1.16 15.79 -13.31
C PHE A 177 -0.12 15.28 -13.99
N TRP A 178 -0.94 14.46 -13.30
CA TRP A 178 -2.22 14.03 -13.83
C TRP A 178 -3.17 15.21 -14.09
N LEU A 179 -3.22 16.20 -13.20
CA LEU A 179 -4.00 17.40 -13.42
C LEU A 179 -3.52 18.18 -14.65
N SER A 180 -2.20 18.26 -14.87
CA SER A 180 -1.63 18.88 -16.08
C SER A 180 -2.11 18.18 -17.36
N LEU A 181 -2.17 16.86 -17.40
CA LEU A 181 -2.67 16.10 -18.54
C LEU A 181 -4.19 16.28 -18.74
N ILE A 182 -4.94 16.37 -17.65
CA ILE A 182 -6.37 16.64 -17.69
C ILE A 182 -6.63 18.05 -18.23
N GLU A 183 -5.81 19.04 -17.87
CA GLU A 183 -5.89 20.40 -18.45
C GLU A 183 -5.59 20.45 -19.95
N LEU A 184 -4.79 19.51 -20.49
CA LEU A 184 -4.63 19.31 -21.93
C LEU A 184 -5.88 18.74 -22.61
N GLY A 185 -6.91 18.37 -21.83
CA GLY A 185 -8.12 17.72 -22.34
C GLY A 185 -7.96 16.22 -22.55
N ARG A 186 -6.96 15.58 -21.92
CA ARG A 186 -6.78 14.13 -22.00
C ARG A 186 -7.81 13.38 -21.19
N GLU A 187 -8.30 12.27 -21.76
CA GLU A 187 -9.16 11.32 -21.08
C GLU A 187 -8.36 10.35 -20.21
N VAL A 188 -9.00 9.84 -19.18
CA VAL A 188 -8.44 8.87 -18.23
C VAL A 188 -9.21 7.56 -18.31
N TYR A 189 -8.51 6.44 -18.34
CA TYR A 189 -9.12 5.11 -18.33
C TYR A 189 -8.52 4.22 -17.25
N ARG A 190 -9.37 3.61 -16.43
CA ARG A 190 -8.98 2.59 -15.46
C ARG A 190 -9.31 1.20 -16.01
N ILE A 191 -8.29 0.35 -16.17
CA ILE A 191 -8.48 -1.07 -16.49
C ILE A 191 -9.10 -1.75 -15.25
N PRO A 192 -10.26 -2.42 -15.38
CA PRO A 192 -10.97 -3.05 -14.24
C PRO A 192 -10.35 -4.41 -13.88
N GLU A 193 -9.04 -4.44 -13.71
CA GLU A 193 -8.26 -5.61 -13.32
C GLU A 193 -7.12 -5.16 -12.42
N VAL A 194 -6.76 -6.00 -11.44
CA VAL A 194 -5.62 -5.77 -10.55
C VAL A 194 -4.33 -6.05 -11.33
N LEU A 195 -3.66 -4.99 -11.75
CA LEU A 195 -2.43 -5.06 -12.53
C LEU A 195 -1.27 -4.27 -11.90
N PHE A 196 -1.50 -3.61 -10.77
CA PHE A 196 -0.50 -2.90 -9.99
C PHE A 196 -0.48 -3.40 -8.54
N PHE A 197 0.73 -3.61 -8.00
CA PHE A 197 0.95 -4.08 -6.65
C PHE A 197 1.79 -3.07 -5.88
N TYR A 198 1.19 -2.42 -4.89
CA TYR A 198 1.80 -1.40 -4.06
C TYR A 198 2.41 -2.02 -2.79
N ARG A 199 3.71 -1.85 -2.59
CA ARG A 199 4.39 -2.40 -1.41
C ARG A 199 4.09 -1.59 -0.17
N GLN A 200 3.52 -2.25 0.82
CA GLN A 200 3.36 -1.68 2.16
C GLN A 200 4.57 -2.04 3.03
N LYS A 201 5.19 -1.02 3.60
CA LYS A 201 6.30 -1.13 4.56
C LYS A 201 6.12 -0.12 5.68
N ALA A 202 6.74 -0.38 6.84
CA ALA A 202 6.58 0.45 8.04
C ALA A 202 7.08 1.90 7.84
N ASP A 203 8.10 2.08 7.00
CA ASP A 203 8.80 3.33 6.69
C ASP A 203 8.34 4.02 5.40
N SER A 204 7.16 3.68 4.86
CA SER A 204 6.62 4.33 3.68
C SER A 204 6.41 5.84 3.89
N MET A 205 6.84 6.66 2.91
CA MET A 205 6.74 8.12 2.95
C MET A 205 5.29 8.59 3.17
N SER A 206 4.32 7.93 2.54
CA SER A 206 2.90 8.24 2.70
C SER A 206 2.39 8.15 4.15
N ARG A 207 3.02 7.32 5.00
CA ARG A 207 2.68 7.19 6.42
C ARG A 207 3.28 8.28 7.32
N SER A 208 4.31 8.96 6.85
CA SER A 208 5.00 10.03 7.59
C SER A 208 4.42 11.42 7.33
N MET A 209 3.44 11.54 6.42
CA MET A 209 2.83 12.81 6.08
C MET A 209 2.03 13.41 7.23
N THR A 210 2.33 14.64 7.58
CA THR A 210 1.58 15.44 8.57
C THR A 210 0.49 16.27 7.89
N ALA A 211 -0.43 16.82 8.68
CA ALA A 211 -1.43 17.76 8.16
C ALA A 211 -0.81 18.96 7.44
N GLU A 212 0.36 19.42 7.90
CA GLU A 212 1.10 20.54 7.28
C GLU A 212 1.62 20.16 5.90
N HIS A 213 2.12 18.92 5.71
CA HIS A 213 2.54 18.40 4.41
C HIS A 213 1.37 18.34 3.42
N TYR A 214 0.20 17.84 3.88
CA TYR A 214 -1.02 17.84 3.05
C TYR A 214 -1.43 19.27 2.65
N ILE A 215 -1.49 20.20 3.62
CA ILE A 215 -1.85 21.60 3.34
C ILE A 215 -0.88 22.22 2.33
N TYR A 216 0.41 21.97 2.48
CA TYR A 216 1.43 22.42 1.53
C TYR A 216 1.15 21.89 0.13
N SER A 217 1.02 20.56 -0.03
CA SER A 217 0.83 19.91 -1.33
C SER A 217 -0.45 20.41 -2.02
N TYR A 218 -1.59 20.44 -1.32
CA TYR A 218 -2.83 21.00 -1.89
C TYR A 218 -2.71 22.47 -2.27
N THR A 219 -1.95 23.25 -1.49
CA THR A 219 -1.70 24.66 -1.81
C THR A 219 -0.87 24.78 -3.10
N GLN A 220 0.14 23.92 -3.28
CA GLN A 220 0.93 23.91 -4.51
C GLN A 220 0.08 23.48 -5.72
N LEU A 221 -0.75 22.42 -5.59
CA LEU A 221 -1.70 22.03 -6.65
C LEU A 221 -2.58 23.20 -7.09
N PHE A 222 -3.12 23.95 -6.14
CA PHE A 222 -3.91 25.13 -6.46
C PHE A 222 -3.10 26.19 -7.21
N TYR A 223 -1.85 26.44 -6.81
CA TYR A 223 -0.98 27.42 -7.49
C TYR A 223 -0.54 26.96 -8.87
N ASN A 224 -0.33 25.66 -9.06
CA ASN A 224 0.06 25.09 -10.34
C ASN A 224 -1.12 25.05 -11.33
N HIS A 225 -2.37 24.87 -10.84
CA HIS A 225 -3.60 24.72 -11.67
C HIS A 225 -4.70 25.74 -11.32
N PRO A 226 -4.43 27.06 -11.25
CA PRO A 226 -5.36 28.04 -10.70
C PRO A 226 -6.65 28.15 -11.53
N GLN A 227 -6.58 27.95 -12.84
CA GLN A 227 -7.76 28.02 -13.73
C GLN A 227 -8.65 26.79 -13.53
N LEU A 228 -8.07 25.60 -13.45
CA LEU A 228 -8.81 24.35 -13.23
C LEU A 228 -9.59 24.41 -11.91
N TYR A 229 -8.93 24.83 -10.83
CA TYR A 229 -9.56 24.99 -9.52
C TYR A 229 -10.63 26.10 -9.50
N SER A 230 -10.36 27.27 -10.09
CA SER A 230 -11.33 28.39 -10.08
C SER A 230 -12.59 28.09 -10.89
N GLN A 231 -12.45 27.38 -12.02
CA GLN A 231 -13.61 27.02 -12.86
C GLN A 231 -14.46 25.92 -12.20
N ASN A 232 -13.92 25.13 -11.30
CA ASN A 232 -14.59 24.02 -10.64
C ASN A 232 -14.86 24.25 -9.14
N ILE A 233 -14.71 25.49 -8.65
CA ILE A 233 -14.77 25.82 -7.22
C ILE A 233 -16.05 25.33 -6.54
N GLN A 234 -17.20 25.44 -7.20
CA GLN A 234 -18.48 24.98 -6.65
C GLN A 234 -18.52 23.46 -6.46
N ALA A 235 -18.02 22.72 -7.43
CA ALA A 235 -17.96 21.25 -7.37
C ALA A 235 -16.95 20.79 -6.32
N ILE A 236 -15.80 21.46 -6.20
CA ILE A 236 -14.82 21.21 -5.16
C ILE A 236 -15.42 21.38 -3.76
N PHE A 237 -16.14 22.49 -3.52
CA PHE A 237 -16.83 22.70 -2.25
C PHE A 237 -17.90 21.64 -1.98
N ALA A 238 -18.65 21.23 -3.01
CA ALA A 238 -19.63 20.16 -2.87
C ALA A 238 -18.96 18.83 -2.49
N ALA A 239 -17.86 18.46 -3.16
CA ALA A 239 -17.08 17.25 -2.84
C ALA A 239 -16.51 17.29 -1.41
N LEU A 240 -15.92 18.42 -0.99
CA LEU A 240 -15.40 18.60 0.37
C LEU A 240 -16.50 18.50 1.45
N VAL A 241 -17.69 19.07 1.18
CA VAL A 241 -18.84 18.96 2.10
C VAL A 241 -19.32 17.52 2.17
N THR A 242 -19.42 16.81 1.06
CA THR A 242 -19.78 15.38 1.03
C THR A 242 -18.79 14.56 1.84
N LEU A 243 -17.49 14.70 1.57
CA LEU A 243 -16.45 14.02 2.30
C LEU A 243 -16.53 14.28 3.82
N LYS A 244 -16.77 15.54 4.21
CA LYS A 244 -16.95 15.92 5.61
C LYS A 244 -18.15 15.20 6.24
N VAL A 245 -19.29 15.14 5.55
CA VAL A 245 -20.50 14.46 6.05
C VAL A 245 -20.24 12.96 6.22
N ASP A 246 -19.58 12.34 5.23
CA ASP A 246 -19.25 10.91 5.28
C ASP A 246 -18.28 10.57 6.44
N ILE A 247 -17.27 11.42 6.66
CA ILE A 247 -16.36 11.27 7.79
C ILE A 247 -17.10 11.37 9.13
N PHE A 248 -18.04 12.32 9.27
CA PHE A 248 -18.85 12.42 10.49
C PHE A 248 -19.72 11.16 10.70
N ALA A 249 -20.35 10.66 9.65
CA ALA A 249 -21.16 9.44 9.74
C ALA A 249 -20.30 8.22 10.17
N GLN A 250 -19.13 8.04 9.58
CA GLN A 250 -18.19 6.98 9.95
C GLN A 250 -17.70 7.14 11.39
N LEU A 251 -17.41 8.35 11.83
CA LEU A 251 -16.98 8.63 13.21
C LEU A 251 -18.07 8.26 14.22
N GLU A 252 -19.34 8.59 13.96
CA GLU A 252 -20.45 8.21 14.83
C GLU A 252 -20.66 6.69 14.88
N GLN A 253 -20.54 6.00 13.74
CA GLN A 253 -20.58 4.53 13.70
C GLN A 253 -19.43 3.91 14.52
N ALA A 254 -18.22 4.44 14.38
CA ALA A 254 -17.06 3.97 15.13
C ALA A 254 -17.24 4.19 16.65
N ARG A 255 -17.77 5.33 17.06
CA ARG A 255 -18.07 5.64 18.47
C ARG A 255 -19.11 4.67 19.06
N GLU A 256 -20.18 4.38 18.32
CA GLU A 256 -21.17 3.41 18.78
C GLU A 256 -20.59 2.00 18.88
N ARG A 257 -19.72 1.62 17.93
CA ARG A 257 -19.03 0.32 17.99
C ARG A 257 -18.09 0.21 19.19
N ILE A 258 -17.35 1.26 19.51
CA ILE A 258 -16.50 1.31 20.71
C ILE A 258 -17.34 1.11 21.96
N LYS A 259 -18.47 1.82 22.09
CA LYS A 259 -19.38 1.69 23.21
C LYS A 259 -19.92 0.27 23.40
N GLN A 260 -20.26 -0.41 22.27
CA GLN A 260 -20.69 -1.81 22.31
C GLN A 260 -19.57 -2.75 22.81
N LEU A 261 -18.34 -2.51 22.35
CA LEU A 261 -17.18 -3.29 22.78
C LEU A 261 -16.86 -3.09 24.26
N GLU A 262 -16.97 -1.87 24.78
CA GLU A 262 -16.79 -1.56 26.20
C GLU A 262 -17.82 -2.27 27.07
N ILE A 263 -19.09 -2.32 26.65
CA ILE A 263 -20.14 -3.07 27.35
C ILE A 263 -19.81 -4.57 27.36
N HIS A 264 -19.45 -5.12 26.21
CA HIS A 264 -19.10 -6.54 26.11
C HIS A 264 -17.85 -6.90 26.93
N GLU A 265 -16.86 -6.03 26.97
CA GLU A 265 -15.69 -6.20 27.85
C GLU A 265 -16.08 -6.26 29.33
N GLN A 266 -17.01 -5.39 29.76
CA GLN A 266 -17.51 -5.40 31.14
C GLN A 266 -18.26 -6.71 31.44
N GLU A 267 -19.09 -7.22 30.55
CA GLU A 267 -19.77 -8.50 30.68
C GLU A 267 -18.77 -9.66 30.84
N LEU A 268 -17.76 -9.72 29.98
CA LEU A 268 -16.71 -10.75 30.05
C LEU A 268 -15.91 -10.65 31.36
N GLN A 269 -15.62 -9.46 31.85
CA GLN A 269 -14.94 -9.27 33.14
C GLN A 269 -15.78 -9.80 34.31
N GLN A 270 -17.10 -9.58 34.29
CA GLN A 270 -18.02 -10.11 35.31
C GLN A 270 -18.09 -11.66 35.25
N GLU A 271 -18.19 -12.25 34.07
CA GLU A 271 -18.15 -13.70 33.88
C GLU A 271 -16.83 -14.30 34.39
N LEU A 272 -15.70 -13.65 34.06
CA LEU A 272 -14.39 -14.08 34.54
C LEU A 272 -14.31 -14.06 36.06
N GLN A 273 -14.78 -12.99 36.71
CA GLN A 273 -14.82 -12.91 38.16
C GLN A 273 -15.67 -14.02 38.79
N LYS A 274 -16.85 -14.27 38.23
CA LYS A 274 -17.74 -15.35 38.69
C LYS A 274 -17.05 -16.71 38.56
N THR A 275 -16.44 -17.00 37.40
CA THR A 275 -15.73 -18.25 37.17
C THR A 275 -14.56 -18.44 38.12
N GLN A 276 -13.84 -17.37 38.43
CA GLN A 276 -12.75 -17.39 39.44
C GLN A 276 -13.24 -17.69 40.82
N LEU A 277 -14.42 -17.15 41.25
CA LEU A 277 -15.05 -17.46 42.51
C LEU A 277 -15.48 -18.92 42.59
N ASP A 278 -16.14 -19.42 41.55
CA ASP A 278 -16.58 -20.81 41.45
C ASP A 278 -15.38 -21.79 41.53
N TYR A 279 -14.29 -21.44 40.85
CA TYR A 279 -13.06 -22.20 40.93
C TYR A 279 -12.47 -22.23 42.33
N ARG A 280 -12.40 -21.06 43.05
CA ARG A 280 -11.90 -21.01 44.44
C ARG A 280 -12.78 -21.81 45.42
N GLU A 281 -14.11 -21.78 45.23
CA GLU A 281 -15.00 -22.60 46.01
C GLU A 281 -14.78 -24.11 45.75
N ALA A 282 -14.63 -24.51 44.51
CA ALA A 282 -14.36 -25.88 44.11
C ALA A 282 -13.00 -26.36 44.71
N ASP A 283 -11.96 -25.54 44.59
CA ASP A 283 -10.63 -25.81 45.14
C ASP A 283 -10.68 -25.97 46.65
N SER A 284 -11.40 -25.08 47.34
CA SER A 284 -11.63 -25.15 48.82
C SER A 284 -12.35 -26.46 49.20
N LYS A 285 -13.38 -26.88 48.44
CA LYS A 285 -14.11 -28.13 48.68
C LYS A 285 -13.18 -29.34 48.49
N ILE A 286 -12.35 -29.33 47.44
CA ILE A 286 -11.37 -30.39 47.17
C ILE A 286 -10.36 -30.48 48.36
N ALA A 287 -9.80 -29.32 48.75
CA ALA A 287 -8.87 -29.26 49.90
C ALA A 287 -9.48 -29.77 51.19
N ALA A 288 -10.77 -29.46 51.46
CA ALA A 288 -11.50 -29.96 52.62
C ALA A 288 -11.75 -31.46 52.54
N MET A 289 -12.05 -32.00 51.36
CA MET A 289 -12.19 -33.45 51.10
C MET A 289 -10.85 -34.17 51.33
N GLU A 290 -9.75 -33.62 50.85
CA GLU A 290 -8.42 -34.21 51.03
C GLU A 290 -7.98 -34.28 52.52
N LYS A 291 -8.40 -33.29 53.33
CA LYS A 291 -8.18 -33.26 54.76
C LYS A 291 -9.15 -34.17 55.57
N SER A 292 -10.19 -34.67 54.91
CA SER A 292 -11.21 -35.47 55.62
C SER A 292 -10.55 -36.77 56.13
N LYS A 293 -10.91 -37.13 57.40
CA LYS A 293 -10.46 -38.37 58.01
C LYS A 293 -10.83 -39.61 57.20
N PHE A 294 -11.93 -39.54 56.47
CA PHE A 294 -12.38 -40.62 55.61
C PHE A 294 -11.41 -40.92 54.44
N LEU A 295 -10.99 -39.88 53.73
CA LEU A 295 -10.01 -40.03 52.61
C LEU A 295 -8.61 -40.42 53.16
N GLN A 296 -8.21 -39.90 54.30
CA GLN A 296 -6.96 -40.32 54.95
C GLN A 296 -7.03 -41.81 55.36
N MET A 297 -8.10 -42.26 55.97
CA MET A 297 -8.32 -43.68 56.27
C MET A 297 -8.38 -44.51 55.02
N ARG A 298 -9.05 -44.07 53.91
CA ARG A 298 -9.09 -44.78 52.65
C ARG A 298 -7.71 -44.91 52.01
N ARG A 299 -6.88 -43.83 52.03
CA ARG A 299 -5.48 -43.90 51.56
C ARG A 299 -4.61 -44.89 52.37
N VAL A 300 -4.79 -44.92 53.69
CA VAL A 300 -4.10 -45.88 54.55
C VAL A 300 -4.59 -47.30 54.25
N TRP A 301 -5.89 -47.49 54.08
CA TRP A 301 -6.48 -48.79 53.76
C TRP A 301 -6.02 -49.33 52.37
N ILE A 302 -5.98 -48.49 51.33
CA ILE A 302 -5.45 -48.84 50.02
C ILE A 302 -3.95 -49.20 50.12
N LYS A 303 -3.16 -48.41 50.84
CA LYS A 303 -1.75 -48.73 51.11
C LYS A 303 -1.57 -50.08 51.78
N MET A 304 -2.39 -50.40 52.80
CA MET A 304 -2.37 -51.71 53.47
C MET A 304 -2.76 -52.85 52.54
N GLN A 305 -3.78 -52.66 51.69
CA GLN A 305 -4.17 -53.69 50.70
C GLN A 305 -3.09 -53.91 49.64
N LYS A 306 -2.38 -52.87 49.20
CA LYS A 306 -1.19 -53.01 48.33
C LYS A 306 -0.05 -53.78 49.01
N LEU A 307 0.21 -53.47 50.27
CA LEU A 307 1.24 -54.18 51.07
C LEU A 307 0.91 -55.66 51.29
N LEU A 308 -0.37 -56.00 51.37
CA LEU A 308 -0.87 -57.38 51.55
C LEU A 308 -1.06 -58.13 50.22
N GLY A 309 -0.73 -57.50 49.10
CA GLY A 309 -0.84 -58.17 47.76
C GLY A 309 -2.30 -58.37 47.32
N LEU A 310 -3.29 -57.64 47.93
CA LEU A 310 -4.71 -57.80 47.65
C LEU A 310 -5.23 -56.87 46.55
N LEU A 311 -4.40 -55.94 46.02
CA LEU A 311 -4.72 -54.99 44.94
C LEU A 311 -3.55 -54.82 43.98
N GLU A 312 -3.72 -55.26 42.74
CA GLU A 312 -2.71 -55.07 41.67
C GLU A 312 -2.75 -53.72 40.96
N LYS A 313 -3.85 -52.98 41.02
CA LYS A 313 -4.03 -51.64 40.38
C LYS A 313 -4.68 -50.64 41.30
N ASP A 314 -4.39 -49.37 41.11
CA ASP A 314 -4.96 -48.26 41.86
C ASP A 314 -6.41 -47.96 41.37
N PRO A 315 -7.47 -48.06 42.19
CA PRO A 315 -8.85 -47.90 41.73
C PRO A 315 -9.22 -46.45 41.41
N ILE A 316 -8.28 -45.52 41.41
CA ILE A 316 -8.53 -44.09 41.12
C ILE A 316 -8.29 -43.72 39.65
N TYR A 317 -7.68 -44.63 38.85
CA TYR A 317 -7.32 -44.40 37.44
C TYR A 317 -7.90 -45.43 36.47
N SER A 318 -9.05 -46.01 36.73
CA SER A 318 -9.80 -46.83 35.79
C SER A 318 -11.10 -46.14 35.37
#